data_bfbdf677bcd27b850284f2b2aefbbef5
#
_entry.id   bfbdf677bcd27b850284f2b2aefbbef5
#
_cell.length_a   1.000
_cell.length_b   1.000
_cell.length_c   1.000
_cell.angle_alpha   90.00
_cell.angle_beta   90.00
_cell.angle_gamma   90.00
#
_symmetry.space_group_name_H-M   'P 1'
#
loop_
_entity.id
_entity.type
_entity.pdbx_description
1 polymer ?
#
loop_
_entity_poly.entity_id
_entity_poly.type
_entity_poly.pdbx_seq_one_letter_code
_entity_poly.pdbx_strand_id
1 'polypeptide(L)'
;MLGASLFFGTHGVWVRFAVGEGADPLIVSFWRSLIFFLLILPWIVANRRTALRSAHPLGQLLRAAFSMAGLILLVMAQANLPLAEVSALTFAAPLFGIVGAALLLGEVVRARRWVATLVGFAGVWVVLRPGVSDVNILFALPLISALFIAGSNLMIRYLAADDAPTTTVAWLAIAAVPFTLVPALFAWAWPTPMALFWMAMLGAVGLGAHICLVRAFTAAEASAVLSYDYSRLIVTSTLGFFIFAEVPTIWTWVGGAIIVGAVVYIARQERRAA
;
A
#
# COMPACT_ATOMS: atom_id res chain seq x y z
N MET A 1 -7.07 -13.32 2.75
CA MET A 1 -7.07 -11.85 2.61
C MET A 1 -7.41 -11.11 3.90
N LEU A 2 -8.45 -11.48 4.67
CA LEU A 2 -8.78 -10.78 5.94
C LEU A 2 -7.57 -10.61 6.88
N GLY A 3 -6.71 -11.63 7.01
CA GLY A 3 -5.47 -11.50 7.77
C GLY A 3 -4.51 -10.42 7.24
N ALA A 4 -4.37 -10.30 5.92
CA ALA A 4 -3.59 -9.24 5.30
C ALA A 4 -4.18 -7.86 5.60
N SER A 5 -5.50 -7.71 5.48
CA SER A 5 -6.20 -6.46 5.78
C SER A 5 -6.10 -6.05 7.25
N LEU A 6 -6.13 -7.02 8.18
CA LEU A 6 -5.87 -6.76 9.60
C LEU A 6 -4.45 -6.22 9.79
N PHE A 7 -3.44 -6.88 9.27
CA PHE A 7 -2.06 -6.42 9.37
C PHE A 7 -1.86 -5.04 8.74
N PHE A 8 -2.32 -4.83 7.49
CA PHE A 8 -2.22 -3.53 6.85
C PHE A 8 -3.04 -2.44 7.56
N GLY A 9 -4.17 -2.79 8.17
CA GLY A 9 -5.00 -1.87 8.95
C GLY A 9 -4.31 -1.34 10.21
N THR A 10 -3.41 -2.12 10.81
CA THR A 10 -2.63 -1.69 11.98
C THR A 10 -1.39 -0.87 11.60
N HIS A 11 -0.98 -0.86 10.32
CA HIS A 11 0.27 -0.27 9.86
C HIS A 11 0.43 1.20 10.31
N GLY A 12 -0.59 2.02 10.14
CA GLY A 12 -0.54 3.44 10.49
C GLY A 12 -0.38 3.70 12.00
N VAL A 13 -0.88 2.79 12.84
CA VAL A 13 -0.73 2.88 14.31
C VAL A 13 0.74 2.77 14.70
N TRP A 14 1.44 1.77 14.16
CA TRP A 14 2.86 1.56 14.44
C TRP A 14 3.73 2.69 13.89
N VAL A 15 3.37 3.24 12.72
CA VAL A 15 4.03 4.45 12.18
C VAL A 15 3.92 5.60 13.16
N ARG A 16 2.72 5.88 13.66
CA ARG A 16 2.50 7.01 14.59
C ARG A 16 3.19 6.83 15.93
N PHE A 17 3.22 5.62 16.46
CA PHE A 17 3.98 5.36 17.67
C PHE A 17 5.49 5.60 17.46
N ALA A 18 6.05 5.13 16.35
CA ALA A 18 7.46 5.38 16.05
C ALA A 18 7.78 6.87 15.86
N VAL A 19 6.91 7.61 15.15
CA VAL A 19 7.06 9.05 14.94
C VAL A 19 6.82 9.82 16.24
N GLY A 20 5.89 9.38 17.08
CA GLY A 20 5.66 9.95 18.42
C GLY A 20 6.87 9.89 19.36
N GLU A 21 7.77 8.93 19.14
CA GLU A 21 9.08 8.84 19.83
C GLU A 21 10.16 9.73 19.18
N GLY A 22 9.80 10.63 18.27
CA GLY A 22 10.69 11.56 17.59
C GLY A 22 11.39 11.02 16.35
N ALA A 23 11.01 9.85 15.84
CA ALA A 23 11.62 9.31 14.64
C ALA A 23 11.06 9.98 13.37
N ASP A 24 11.95 10.38 12.45
CA ASP A 24 11.55 10.88 11.13
C ASP A 24 10.88 9.78 10.30
N PRO A 25 9.81 10.07 9.52
CA PRO A 25 9.14 9.12 8.65
C PRO A 25 10.05 8.37 7.67
N LEU A 26 11.14 9.01 7.20
CA LEU A 26 12.12 8.37 6.33
C LEU A 26 12.93 7.30 7.07
N ILE A 27 13.31 7.59 8.32
CA ILE A 27 13.98 6.63 9.21
C ILE A 27 13.05 5.47 9.55
N VAL A 28 11.77 5.73 9.83
CA VAL A 28 10.75 4.69 10.04
C VAL A 28 10.65 3.78 8.82
N SER A 29 10.61 4.35 7.61
CA SER A 29 10.53 3.60 6.36
C SER A 29 11.76 2.70 6.14
N PHE A 30 12.95 3.19 6.47
CA PHE A 30 14.20 2.42 6.36
C PHE A 30 14.26 1.26 7.36
N TRP A 31 14.12 1.54 8.66
CA TRP A 31 14.22 0.49 9.68
C TRP A 31 13.15 -0.58 9.53
N ARG A 32 11.92 -0.19 9.20
CA ARG A 32 10.86 -1.15 8.84
C ARG A 32 11.29 -2.06 7.70
N SER A 33 11.86 -1.49 6.63
CA SER A 33 12.30 -2.26 5.46
C SER A 33 13.49 -3.16 5.76
N LEU A 34 14.43 -2.68 6.58
CA LEU A 34 15.56 -3.49 7.05
C LEU A 34 15.08 -4.67 7.90
N ILE A 35 14.18 -4.44 8.84
CA ILE A 35 13.65 -5.49 9.71
C ILE A 35 12.81 -6.49 8.90
N PHE A 36 11.99 -6.02 7.97
CA PHE A 36 11.28 -6.88 7.02
C PHE A 36 12.25 -7.80 6.26
N PHE A 37 13.36 -7.25 5.75
CA PHE A 37 14.40 -8.01 5.07
C PHE A 37 15.08 -9.01 6.00
N LEU A 38 15.49 -8.60 7.20
CA LEU A 38 16.16 -9.48 8.18
C LEU A 38 15.27 -10.66 8.60
N LEU A 39 13.96 -10.45 8.75
CA LEU A 39 13.00 -11.50 9.10
C LEU A 39 12.82 -12.54 7.99
N ILE A 40 12.85 -12.12 6.71
CA ILE A 40 12.72 -13.06 5.59
C ILE A 40 14.07 -13.64 5.12
N LEU A 41 15.19 -13.04 5.54
CA LEU A 41 16.53 -13.43 5.10
C LEU A 41 16.85 -14.92 5.32
N PRO A 42 16.51 -15.57 6.46
CA PRO A 42 16.78 -17.00 6.64
C PRO A 42 16.10 -17.85 5.56
N TRP A 43 14.86 -17.49 5.18
CA TRP A 43 14.15 -18.17 4.13
C TRP A 43 14.79 -17.93 2.74
N ILE A 44 15.22 -16.70 2.44
CA ILE A 44 15.92 -16.38 1.19
C ILE A 44 17.23 -17.19 1.08
N VAL A 45 18.01 -17.27 2.15
CA VAL A 45 19.27 -18.02 2.17
C VAL A 45 19.03 -19.51 1.95
N ALA A 46 18.03 -20.08 2.63
CA ALA A 46 17.67 -21.49 2.47
C ALA A 46 17.19 -21.83 1.05
N ASN A 47 16.53 -20.89 0.38
CA ASN A 47 15.92 -21.08 -0.95
C ASN A 47 16.58 -20.23 -2.04
N ARG A 48 17.84 -19.83 -1.87
CA ARG A 48 18.53 -18.84 -2.72
C ARG A 48 18.45 -19.11 -4.22
N ARG A 49 18.50 -20.39 -4.64
CA ARG A 49 18.50 -20.79 -6.05
C ARG A 49 17.15 -20.50 -6.73
N THR A 50 16.05 -20.59 -6.01
CA THR A 50 14.70 -20.34 -6.53
C THR A 50 14.24 -18.91 -6.20
N ALA A 51 14.53 -18.41 -5.00
CA ALA A 51 14.11 -17.09 -4.56
C ALA A 51 14.73 -15.93 -5.36
N LEU A 52 15.96 -16.10 -5.85
CA LEU A 52 16.68 -15.04 -6.59
C LEU A 52 16.61 -15.20 -8.11
N ARG A 53 16.12 -16.34 -8.62
CA ARG A 53 16.02 -16.58 -10.05
C ARG A 53 14.79 -15.90 -10.61
N SER A 54 14.98 -14.78 -11.30
CA SER A 54 13.93 -14.05 -12.01
C SER A 54 14.22 -14.01 -13.50
N ALA A 55 13.18 -14.12 -14.31
CA ALA A 55 13.26 -13.91 -15.76
C ALA A 55 13.46 -12.42 -16.10
N HIS A 56 12.98 -11.53 -15.21
CA HIS A 56 12.97 -10.08 -15.44
C HIS A 56 13.56 -9.29 -14.25
N PRO A 57 14.88 -9.37 -13.97
CA PRO A 57 15.49 -8.73 -12.79
C PRO A 57 15.25 -7.21 -12.74
N LEU A 58 15.35 -6.53 -13.88
CA LEU A 58 15.09 -5.08 -13.97
C LEU A 58 13.63 -4.75 -13.68
N GLY A 59 12.70 -5.60 -14.13
CA GLY A 59 11.27 -5.47 -13.80
C GLY A 59 11.00 -5.60 -12.31
N GLN A 60 11.70 -6.53 -11.62
CA GLN A 60 11.61 -6.68 -10.16
C GLN A 60 12.14 -5.43 -9.43
N LEU A 61 13.27 -4.86 -9.88
CA LEU A 61 13.82 -3.62 -9.31
C LEU A 61 12.88 -2.43 -9.53
N LEU A 62 12.33 -2.28 -10.73
CA LEU A 62 11.38 -1.22 -11.04
C LEU A 62 10.10 -1.34 -10.18
N ARG A 63 9.56 -2.55 -10.05
CA ARG A 63 8.45 -2.84 -9.14
C ARG A 63 8.78 -2.45 -7.70
N ALA A 64 9.98 -2.82 -7.22
CA ALA A 64 10.42 -2.49 -5.87
C ALA A 64 10.55 -0.97 -5.69
N ALA A 65 11.09 -0.25 -6.69
CA ALA A 65 11.18 1.22 -6.66
C ALA A 65 9.79 1.86 -6.53
N PHE A 66 8.82 1.45 -7.35
CA PHE A 66 7.43 1.90 -7.22
C PHE A 66 6.86 1.57 -5.84
N SER A 67 7.06 0.34 -5.34
CA SER A 67 6.56 -0.07 -4.04
C SER A 67 7.16 0.76 -2.90
N MET A 68 8.46 1.06 -2.95
CA MET A 68 9.14 1.81 -1.89
C MET A 68 8.83 3.32 -1.96
N ALA A 69 8.72 3.89 -3.14
CA ALA A 69 8.24 5.26 -3.29
C ALA A 69 6.82 5.42 -2.72
N GLY A 70 5.91 4.50 -3.06
CA GLY A 70 4.57 4.47 -2.49
C GLY A 70 4.57 4.29 -0.97
N LEU A 71 5.44 3.41 -0.44
CA LEU A 71 5.57 3.19 0.99
C LEU A 71 6.03 4.45 1.74
N ILE A 72 7.10 5.11 1.27
CA ILE A 72 7.64 6.30 1.92
C ILE A 72 6.57 7.39 2.00
N LEU A 73 5.88 7.66 0.88
CA LEU A 73 4.79 8.63 0.84
C LEU A 73 3.63 8.24 1.75
N LEU A 74 3.30 6.94 1.84
CA LEU A 74 2.29 6.43 2.75
C LEU A 74 2.67 6.64 4.21
N VAL A 75 3.92 6.34 4.59
CA VAL A 75 4.43 6.55 5.95
C VAL A 75 4.40 8.03 6.30
N MET A 76 4.85 8.91 5.39
CA MET A 76 4.75 10.37 5.57
C MET A 76 3.29 10.83 5.75
N ALA A 77 2.36 10.31 4.96
CA ALA A 77 0.95 10.61 5.09
C ALA A 77 0.38 10.15 6.45
N GLN A 78 0.68 8.92 6.87
CA GLN A 78 0.21 8.35 8.13
C GLN A 78 0.80 9.05 9.36
N ALA A 79 1.98 9.64 9.24
CA ALA A 79 2.60 10.43 10.28
C ALA A 79 1.88 11.79 10.52
N ASN A 80 1.30 12.36 9.47
CA ASN A 80 0.84 13.75 9.47
C ASN A 80 -0.67 13.94 9.27
N LEU A 81 -1.39 12.91 8.83
CA LEU A 81 -2.83 13.00 8.48
C LEU A 81 -3.65 11.96 9.26
N PRO A 82 -4.96 12.19 9.47
CA PRO A 82 -5.85 11.21 10.08
C PRO A 82 -5.82 9.86 9.32
N LEU A 83 -5.68 8.76 10.06
CA LEU A 83 -5.48 7.42 9.49
C LEU A 83 -6.64 6.97 8.59
N ALA A 84 -7.87 7.34 8.94
CA ALA A 84 -9.06 7.03 8.15
C ALA A 84 -9.03 7.73 6.78
N GLU A 85 -8.62 8.99 6.72
CA GLU A 85 -8.51 9.77 5.49
C GLU A 85 -7.39 9.24 4.58
N VAL A 86 -6.21 8.94 5.16
CA VAL A 86 -5.12 8.30 4.44
C VAL A 86 -5.57 6.98 3.82
N SER A 87 -6.27 6.14 4.59
CA SER A 87 -6.78 4.85 4.09
C SER A 87 -7.80 5.02 2.98
N ALA A 88 -8.77 5.93 3.13
CA ALA A 88 -9.79 6.21 2.12
C ALA A 88 -9.15 6.67 0.79
N LEU A 89 -8.19 7.60 0.85
CA LEU A 89 -7.50 8.12 -0.33
C LEU A 89 -6.60 7.07 -1.00
N THR A 90 -5.96 6.20 -0.20
CA THR A 90 -5.12 5.12 -0.74
C THR A 90 -5.94 4.09 -1.53
N PHE A 91 -7.24 3.94 -1.26
CA PHE A 91 -8.14 3.11 -2.08
C PHE A 91 -8.37 3.65 -3.49
N ALA A 92 -7.83 4.81 -3.85
CA ALA A 92 -7.76 5.23 -5.24
C ALA A 92 -6.74 4.40 -6.08
N ALA A 93 -5.86 3.59 -5.46
CA ALA A 93 -4.88 2.80 -6.19
C ALA A 93 -5.49 1.87 -7.27
N PRO A 94 -6.59 1.13 -7.07
CA PRO A 94 -7.21 0.37 -8.15
C PRO A 94 -7.71 1.24 -9.30
N LEU A 95 -8.18 2.46 -9.03
CA LEU A 95 -8.64 3.40 -10.06
C LEU A 95 -7.46 3.84 -10.94
N PHE A 96 -6.33 4.21 -10.34
CA PHE A 96 -5.09 4.50 -11.05
C PHE A 96 -4.58 3.27 -11.82
N GLY A 97 -4.77 2.05 -11.28
CA GLY A 97 -4.43 0.80 -11.94
C GLY A 97 -5.18 0.60 -13.26
N ILE A 98 -6.48 0.94 -13.31
CA ILE A 98 -7.29 0.86 -14.54
C ILE A 98 -6.81 1.88 -15.57
N VAL A 99 -6.56 3.11 -15.15
CA VAL A 99 -6.01 4.15 -16.04
C VAL A 99 -4.64 3.72 -16.58
N GLY A 100 -3.77 3.20 -15.71
CA GLY A 100 -2.45 2.70 -16.09
C GLY A 100 -2.51 1.50 -17.04
N ALA A 101 -3.42 0.55 -16.82
CA ALA A 101 -3.61 -0.60 -17.71
C ALA A 101 -4.06 -0.15 -19.12
N ALA A 102 -4.98 0.82 -19.21
CA ALA A 102 -5.42 1.36 -20.48
C ALA A 102 -4.29 2.10 -21.23
N LEU A 103 -3.52 2.95 -20.53
CA LEU A 103 -2.52 3.82 -21.15
C LEU A 103 -1.19 3.11 -21.43
N LEU A 104 -0.74 2.23 -20.52
CA LEU A 104 0.58 1.60 -20.58
C LEU A 104 0.56 0.21 -21.19
N LEU A 105 -0.51 -0.57 -20.96
CA LEU A 105 -0.64 -1.93 -21.46
C LEU A 105 -1.53 -2.02 -22.71
N GLY A 106 -2.15 -0.90 -23.13
CA GLY A 106 -3.05 -0.88 -24.29
C GLY A 106 -4.34 -1.70 -24.08
N GLU A 107 -4.71 -1.99 -22.82
CA GLU A 107 -5.93 -2.74 -22.53
C GLU A 107 -7.16 -1.93 -22.94
N VAL A 108 -8.09 -2.55 -23.69
CA VAL A 108 -9.35 -1.92 -24.06
C VAL A 108 -10.27 -1.89 -22.85
N VAL A 109 -10.37 -0.74 -22.21
CA VAL A 109 -11.26 -0.52 -21.07
C VAL A 109 -12.65 -0.13 -21.56
N ARG A 110 -13.66 -0.97 -21.28
CA ARG A 110 -15.07 -0.71 -21.66
C ARG A 110 -15.61 0.56 -20.99
N ALA A 111 -16.51 1.29 -21.67
CA ALA A 111 -17.08 2.54 -21.18
C ALA A 111 -17.63 2.46 -19.74
N ARG A 112 -18.23 1.34 -19.35
CA ARG A 112 -18.74 1.13 -17.99
C ARG A 112 -17.65 1.18 -16.92
N ARG A 113 -16.43 0.71 -17.22
CA ARG A 113 -15.29 0.81 -16.31
C ARG A 113 -14.80 2.26 -16.19
N TRP A 114 -14.78 3.01 -17.31
CA TRP A 114 -14.45 4.43 -17.27
C TRP A 114 -15.43 5.22 -16.41
N VAL A 115 -16.75 4.99 -16.56
CA VAL A 115 -17.76 5.65 -15.73
C VAL A 115 -17.53 5.34 -14.25
N ALA A 116 -17.33 4.08 -13.91
CA ALA A 116 -17.07 3.69 -12.52
C ALA A 116 -15.76 4.31 -11.98
N THR A 117 -14.72 4.41 -12.80
CA THR A 117 -13.46 5.06 -12.43
C THR A 117 -13.67 6.55 -12.15
N LEU A 118 -14.42 7.26 -13.00
CA LEU A 118 -14.77 8.67 -12.79
C LEU A 118 -15.60 8.88 -11.51
N VAL A 119 -16.56 7.99 -11.24
CA VAL A 119 -17.34 8.01 -9.98
C VAL A 119 -16.42 7.80 -8.78
N GLY A 120 -15.45 6.87 -8.88
CA GLY A 120 -14.45 6.66 -7.84
C GLY A 120 -13.60 7.90 -7.57
N PHE A 121 -13.15 8.58 -8.62
CA PHE A 121 -12.42 9.86 -8.46
C PHE A 121 -13.31 10.97 -7.89
N ALA A 122 -14.61 11.02 -8.22
CA ALA A 122 -15.54 11.92 -7.53
C ALA A 122 -15.59 11.65 -6.02
N GLY A 123 -15.50 10.38 -5.59
CA GLY A 123 -15.35 10.03 -4.17
C GLY A 123 -14.06 10.61 -3.54
N VAL A 124 -12.94 10.62 -4.27
CA VAL A 124 -11.70 11.27 -3.81
C VAL A 124 -11.93 12.77 -3.58
N TRP A 125 -12.62 13.45 -4.50
CA TRP A 125 -12.99 14.87 -4.35
C TRP A 125 -13.86 15.12 -3.12
N VAL A 126 -14.80 14.23 -2.81
CA VAL A 126 -15.64 14.31 -1.60
C VAL A 126 -14.79 14.21 -0.33
N VAL A 127 -13.77 13.34 -0.29
CA VAL A 127 -12.85 13.25 0.88
C VAL A 127 -12.02 14.52 1.01
N LEU A 128 -11.48 15.04 -0.09
CA LEU A 128 -10.58 16.20 -0.10
C LEU A 128 -11.28 17.52 0.21
N ARG A 129 -12.58 17.67 -0.11
CA ARG A 129 -13.40 18.90 0.05
C ARG A 129 -12.69 20.18 -0.46
N PRO A 130 -12.18 20.24 -1.68
CA PRO A 130 -11.52 21.43 -2.16
C PRO A 130 -12.51 22.62 -2.15
N GLY A 131 -12.07 23.76 -1.57
CA GLY A 131 -12.86 25.00 -1.50
C GLY A 131 -13.75 25.16 -0.27
N VAL A 132 -13.85 24.17 0.62
CA VAL A 132 -14.61 24.25 1.88
C VAL A 132 -13.69 24.35 3.10
N SER A 133 -12.50 23.80 2.99
CA SER A 133 -11.41 23.93 3.97
C SER A 133 -10.11 24.22 3.24
N ASP A 134 -9.14 24.83 3.91
CA ASP A 134 -7.80 24.97 3.36
C ASP A 134 -7.28 23.57 2.98
N VAL A 135 -7.06 23.37 1.67
CA VAL A 135 -6.58 22.08 1.17
C VAL A 135 -5.16 21.89 1.67
N ASN A 136 -5.00 21.07 2.69
CA ASN A 136 -3.67 20.70 3.16
C ASN A 136 -2.97 19.93 2.04
N ILE A 137 -1.87 20.47 1.52
CA ILE A 137 -1.05 19.87 0.46
C ILE A 137 -0.61 18.43 0.81
N LEU A 138 -0.54 18.10 2.10
CA LEU A 138 -0.20 16.76 2.55
C LEU A 138 -1.18 15.67 2.10
N PHE A 139 -2.42 16.02 1.74
CA PHE A 139 -3.37 15.06 1.12
C PHE A 139 -2.93 14.58 -0.27
N ALA A 140 -1.98 15.26 -0.91
CA ALA A 140 -1.35 14.75 -2.11
C ALA A 140 -0.51 13.48 -1.84
N LEU A 141 0.05 13.33 -0.64
CA LEU A 141 0.91 12.19 -0.29
C LEU A 141 0.21 10.83 -0.44
N PRO A 142 -0.96 10.57 0.17
CA PRO A 142 -1.65 9.30 0.01
C PRO A 142 -2.14 9.06 -1.42
N LEU A 143 -2.47 10.10 -2.19
CA LEU A 143 -2.87 9.96 -3.60
C LEU A 143 -1.68 9.60 -4.49
N ILE A 144 -0.54 10.27 -4.34
CA ILE A 144 0.69 9.93 -5.06
C ILE A 144 1.17 8.54 -4.63
N SER A 145 1.08 8.20 -3.34
CA SER A 145 1.33 6.84 -2.85
C SER A 145 0.44 5.82 -3.57
N ALA A 146 -0.87 6.09 -3.70
CA ALA A 146 -1.80 5.23 -4.42
C ALA A 146 -1.42 5.03 -5.89
N LEU A 147 -0.92 6.07 -6.56
CA LEU A 147 -0.41 5.99 -7.92
C LEU A 147 0.81 5.06 -8.02
N PHE A 148 1.79 5.20 -7.11
CA PHE A 148 2.95 4.32 -7.07
C PHE A 148 2.58 2.87 -6.72
N ILE A 149 1.63 2.66 -5.79
CA ILE A 149 1.09 1.34 -5.46
C ILE A 149 0.43 0.71 -6.70
N ALA A 150 -0.34 1.49 -7.46
CA ALA A 150 -0.95 1.04 -8.71
C ALA A 150 0.12 0.60 -9.72
N GLY A 151 1.17 1.40 -9.92
CA GLY A 151 2.32 1.06 -10.76
C GLY A 151 3.00 -0.24 -10.32
N SER A 152 3.26 -0.40 -9.01
CA SER A 152 3.80 -1.65 -8.45
C SER A 152 2.89 -2.85 -8.74
N ASN A 153 1.58 -2.70 -8.60
CA ASN A 153 0.60 -3.76 -8.86
C ASN A 153 0.53 -4.15 -10.34
N LEU A 154 0.64 -3.19 -11.27
CA LEU A 154 0.74 -3.44 -12.70
C LEU A 154 2.00 -4.25 -13.02
N MET A 155 3.13 -3.89 -12.40
CA MET A 155 4.38 -4.65 -12.55
C MET A 155 4.27 -6.07 -11.98
N ILE A 156 3.55 -6.29 -10.87
CA ILE A 156 3.29 -7.63 -10.33
C ILE A 156 2.54 -8.48 -11.38
N ARG A 157 1.51 -7.93 -12.02
CA ARG A 157 0.77 -8.63 -13.08
C ARG A 157 1.66 -9.02 -14.25
N TYR A 158 2.51 -8.09 -14.70
CA TYR A 158 3.48 -8.35 -15.77
C TYR A 158 4.47 -9.46 -15.41
N LEU A 159 5.04 -9.40 -14.19
CA LEU A 159 6.05 -10.37 -13.74
C LEU A 159 5.46 -11.75 -13.40
N ALA A 160 4.19 -11.82 -13.02
CA ALA A 160 3.54 -13.06 -12.62
C ALA A 160 3.41 -14.10 -13.76
N ALA A 161 3.64 -13.71 -15.01
CA ALA A 161 3.67 -14.64 -16.14
C ALA A 161 4.88 -15.60 -16.06
N ASP A 162 6.03 -15.11 -15.59
CA ASP A 162 7.31 -15.84 -15.68
C ASP A 162 7.97 -16.05 -14.32
N ASP A 163 7.64 -15.23 -13.32
CA ASP A 163 8.27 -15.25 -12.00
C ASP A 163 7.32 -15.78 -10.90
N ALA A 164 7.86 -16.64 -10.03
CA ALA A 164 7.10 -17.12 -8.88
C ALA A 164 6.78 -15.99 -7.89
N PRO A 165 5.61 -16.00 -7.23
CA PRO A 165 5.25 -15.00 -6.21
C PRO A 165 6.29 -14.83 -5.11
N THR A 166 6.93 -15.92 -4.70
CA THR A 166 8.00 -15.94 -3.70
C THR A 166 9.26 -15.20 -4.15
N THR A 167 9.63 -15.31 -5.43
CA THR A 167 10.72 -14.55 -6.06
C THR A 167 10.43 -13.06 -5.96
N THR A 168 9.22 -12.65 -6.29
CA THR A 168 8.77 -11.25 -6.25
C THR A 168 8.85 -10.65 -4.84
N VAL A 169 8.51 -11.43 -3.78
CA VAL A 169 8.67 -10.99 -2.38
C VAL A 169 10.14 -10.89 -1.98
N ALA A 170 10.97 -11.86 -2.38
CA ALA A 170 12.40 -11.84 -2.08
C ALA A 170 13.12 -10.64 -2.69
N TRP A 171 12.86 -10.37 -3.98
CA TRP A 171 13.40 -9.19 -4.67
C TRP A 171 12.95 -7.88 -4.04
N LEU A 172 11.66 -7.80 -3.63
CA LEU A 172 11.16 -6.63 -2.90
C LEU A 172 11.93 -6.43 -1.59
N ALA A 173 12.11 -7.48 -0.81
CA ALA A 173 12.79 -7.40 0.49
C ALA A 173 14.24 -6.92 0.35
N ILE A 174 14.97 -7.44 -0.63
CA ILE A 174 16.36 -7.06 -0.91
C ILE A 174 16.44 -5.62 -1.39
N ALA A 175 15.61 -5.25 -2.36
CA ALA A 175 15.65 -3.91 -2.96
C ALA A 175 15.07 -2.84 -2.03
N ALA A 176 14.17 -3.18 -1.11
CA ALA A 176 13.58 -2.23 -0.17
C ALA A 176 14.63 -1.53 0.68
N VAL A 177 15.69 -2.24 1.10
CA VAL A 177 16.73 -1.68 1.97
C VAL A 177 17.46 -0.52 1.28
N PRO A 178 18.10 -0.66 0.11
CA PRO A 178 18.79 0.45 -0.53
C PRO A 178 17.85 1.57 -0.97
N PHE A 179 16.65 1.26 -1.45
CA PHE A 179 15.68 2.29 -1.87
C PHE A 179 15.17 3.15 -0.72
N THR A 180 15.05 2.61 0.49
CA THR A 180 14.65 3.37 1.67
C THR A 180 15.82 3.96 2.43
N LEU A 181 17.03 3.39 2.31
CA LEU A 181 18.25 3.92 2.91
C LEU A 181 18.62 5.30 2.33
N VAL A 182 18.58 5.43 0.99
CA VAL A 182 19.00 6.68 0.33
C VAL A 182 18.23 7.89 0.87
N PRO A 183 16.89 7.94 0.89
CA PRO A 183 16.18 9.06 1.48
C PRO A 183 16.38 9.17 2.99
N ALA A 184 16.54 8.06 3.72
CA ALA A 184 16.77 8.09 5.16
C ALA A 184 18.10 8.77 5.53
N LEU A 185 19.12 8.75 4.68
CA LEU A 185 20.40 9.42 4.91
C LEU A 185 20.26 10.95 5.01
N PHE A 186 19.24 11.54 4.37
CA PHE A 186 19.00 13.00 4.44
C PHE A 186 18.39 13.46 5.77
N ALA A 187 17.77 12.55 6.52
CA ALA A 187 17.17 12.82 7.82
C ALA A 187 17.73 11.89 8.90
N TRP A 188 19.01 11.45 8.73
CA TRP A 188 19.57 10.40 9.57
C TRP A 188 19.66 10.83 11.03
N ALA A 189 18.94 10.10 11.87
CA ALA A 189 19.05 10.15 13.31
C ALA A 189 18.93 8.72 13.85
N TRP A 190 19.68 8.40 14.90
CA TRP A 190 19.53 7.11 15.55
C TRP A 190 18.19 7.07 16.30
N PRO A 191 17.33 6.08 16.03
CA PRO A 191 16.05 5.98 16.72
C PRO A 191 16.25 5.63 18.19
N THR A 192 15.34 6.08 19.03
CA THR A 192 15.28 5.61 20.43
C THR A 192 14.99 4.10 20.47
N PRO A 193 15.35 3.39 21.56
CA PRO A 193 15.02 1.97 21.68
C PRO A 193 13.51 1.68 21.54
N MET A 194 12.64 2.60 22.02
CA MET A 194 11.21 2.46 21.90
C MET A 194 10.75 2.69 20.44
N ALA A 195 11.28 3.70 19.74
CA ALA A 195 11.01 3.89 18.32
C ALA A 195 11.42 2.65 17.50
N LEU A 196 12.61 2.08 17.81
CA LEU A 196 13.09 0.86 17.14
C LEU A 196 12.16 -0.34 17.39
N PHE A 197 11.62 -0.47 18.61
CA PHE A 197 10.62 -1.49 18.92
C PHE A 197 9.37 -1.33 18.04
N TRP A 198 8.83 -0.12 17.89
CA TRP A 198 7.67 0.13 17.03
C TRP A 198 7.96 -0.12 15.56
N MET A 199 9.16 0.23 15.09
CA MET A 199 9.61 -0.09 13.73
C MET A 199 9.78 -1.60 13.51
N ALA A 200 10.19 -2.35 14.55
CA ALA A 200 10.27 -3.80 14.50
C ALA A 200 8.87 -4.42 14.38
N MET A 201 7.90 -3.94 15.15
CA MET A 201 6.50 -4.35 15.01
C MET A 201 5.98 -4.05 13.60
N LEU A 202 6.28 -2.87 13.08
CA LEU A 202 5.90 -2.46 11.73
C LEU A 202 6.50 -3.36 10.64
N GLY A 203 7.77 -3.74 10.78
CA GLY A 203 8.44 -4.68 9.88
C GLY A 203 7.84 -6.09 9.92
N ALA A 204 7.56 -6.61 11.12
CA ALA A 204 6.94 -7.92 11.34
C ALA A 204 5.50 -7.95 10.79
N VAL A 205 4.72 -6.93 11.09
CA VAL A 205 3.36 -6.75 10.57
C VAL A 205 3.37 -6.68 9.03
N GLY A 206 4.34 -5.96 8.46
CA GLY A 206 4.53 -5.89 7.02
C GLY A 206 4.83 -7.25 6.39
N LEU A 207 5.68 -8.06 7.01
CA LEU A 207 5.98 -9.42 6.55
C LEU A 207 4.75 -10.32 6.63
N GLY A 208 4.04 -10.32 7.76
CA GLY A 208 2.80 -11.06 7.94
C GLY A 208 1.74 -10.68 6.90
N ALA A 209 1.57 -9.38 6.66
CA ALA A 209 0.66 -8.85 5.64
C ALA A 209 1.01 -9.38 4.23
N HIS A 210 2.28 -9.33 3.83
CA HIS A 210 2.71 -9.79 2.52
C HIS A 210 2.58 -11.31 2.36
N ILE A 211 2.88 -12.11 3.40
CA ILE A 211 2.68 -13.56 3.36
C ILE A 211 1.20 -13.89 3.21
N CYS A 212 0.32 -13.24 3.98
CA CYS A 212 -1.13 -13.43 3.87
C CYS A 212 -1.66 -13.00 2.50
N LEU A 213 -1.14 -11.88 1.96
CA LEU A 213 -1.51 -11.37 0.65
C LEU A 213 -1.14 -12.34 -0.47
N VAL A 214 0.10 -12.81 -0.50
CA VAL A 214 0.57 -13.77 -1.50
C VAL A 214 -0.24 -15.06 -1.43
N ARG A 215 -0.46 -15.62 -0.24
CA ARG A 215 -1.31 -16.80 -0.07
C ARG A 215 -2.76 -16.58 -0.51
N ALA A 216 -3.30 -15.38 -0.32
CA ALA A 216 -4.64 -15.07 -0.78
C ALA A 216 -4.72 -15.07 -2.31
N PHE A 217 -3.74 -14.48 -3.00
CA PHE A 217 -3.69 -14.46 -4.47
C PHE A 217 -3.43 -15.83 -5.09
N THR A 218 -2.78 -16.75 -4.38
CA THR A 218 -2.62 -18.13 -4.85
C THR A 218 -3.85 -19.01 -4.60
N ALA A 219 -4.71 -18.64 -3.64
CA ALA A 219 -5.87 -19.41 -3.24
C ALA A 219 -7.19 -18.97 -3.89
N ALA A 220 -7.28 -17.76 -4.45
CA ALA A 220 -8.48 -17.17 -4.98
C ALA A 220 -8.22 -16.17 -6.09
N GLU A 221 -9.24 -15.91 -6.93
CA GLU A 221 -9.17 -14.88 -7.97
C GLU A 221 -8.88 -13.49 -7.40
N ALA A 222 -8.08 -12.72 -8.13
CA ALA A 222 -7.64 -11.38 -7.70
C ALA A 222 -8.81 -10.45 -7.34
N SER A 223 -9.92 -10.51 -8.09
CA SER A 223 -11.12 -9.71 -7.82
C SER A 223 -11.79 -10.03 -6.49
N ALA A 224 -11.77 -11.31 -6.06
CA ALA A 224 -12.26 -11.71 -4.74
C ALA A 224 -11.32 -11.20 -3.64
N VAL A 225 -10.02 -11.42 -3.81
CA VAL A 225 -8.98 -11.02 -2.85
C VAL A 225 -9.04 -9.51 -2.60
N LEU A 226 -9.08 -8.70 -3.66
CA LEU A 226 -9.14 -7.23 -3.56
C LEU A 226 -10.42 -6.73 -2.87
N SER A 227 -11.55 -7.43 -3.04
CA SER A 227 -12.80 -7.04 -2.36
C SER A 227 -12.70 -7.10 -0.83
N TYR A 228 -11.87 -7.98 -0.29
CA TYR A 228 -11.66 -8.07 1.16
C TYR A 228 -10.67 -7.02 1.70
N ASP A 229 -9.86 -6.38 0.84
CA ASP A 229 -8.90 -5.35 1.28
C ASP A 229 -9.59 -4.11 1.86
N TYR A 230 -10.85 -3.86 1.46
CA TYR A 230 -11.62 -2.74 2.03
C TYR A 230 -11.93 -2.89 3.52
N SER A 231 -11.88 -4.11 4.08
CA SER A 231 -11.99 -4.32 5.52
C SER A 231 -10.87 -3.62 6.31
N ARG A 232 -9.75 -3.30 5.65
CA ARG A 232 -8.67 -2.49 6.22
C ARG A 232 -9.15 -1.12 6.68
N LEU A 233 -10.08 -0.47 5.95
CA LEU A 233 -10.63 0.84 6.35
C LEU A 233 -11.32 0.76 7.71
N ILE A 234 -12.10 -0.28 7.94
CA ILE A 234 -12.79 -0.49 9.23
C ILE A 234 -11.75 -0.62 10.34
N VAL A 235 -10.73 -1.47 10.13
CA VAL A 235 -9.66 -1.69 11.13
C VAL A 235 -8.92 -0.38 11.42
N THR A 236 -8.49 0.33 10.38
CA THR A 236 -7.73 1.58 10.52
C THR A 236 -8.56 2.67 11.19
N SER A 237 -9.83 2.85 10.81
CA SER A 237 -10.72 3.86 11.40
C SER A 237 -11.04 3.54 12.86
N THR A 238 -11.27 2.26 13.18
CA THR A 238 -11.52 1.82 14.55
C THR A 238 -10.30 2.07 15.44
N LEU A 239 -9.11 1.69 14.98
CA LEU A 239 -7.87 1.92 15.73
C LEU A 239 -7.53 3.42 15.83
N GLY A 240 -7.76 4.20 14.76
CA GLY A 240 -7.60 5.66 14.78
C GLY A 240 -8.49 6.32 15.82
N PHE A 241 -9.74 5.89 15.92
CA PHE A 241 -10.69 6.38 16.93
C PHE A 241 -10.27 6.00 18.35
N PHE A 242 -10.02 4.71 18.64
CA PHE A 242 -9.76 4.28 20.02
C PHE A 242 -8.36 4.65 20.53
N ILE A 243 -7.35 4.71 19.67
CA ILE A 243 -5.95 4.96 20.08
C ILE A 243 -5.60 6.44 20.00
N PHE A 244 -6.07 7.13 18.95
CA PHE A 244 -5.69 8.52 18.69
C PHE A 244 -6.84 9.51 18.84
N ALA A 245 -8.03 9.05 19.28
CA ALA A 245 -9.27 9.85 19.38
C ALA A 245 -9.64 10.55 18.04
N GLU A 246 -9.27 9.96 16.91
CA GLU A 246 -9.61 10.49 15.60
C GLU A 246 -11.06 10.17 15.26
N VAL A 247 -11.87 11.19 15.06
CA VAL A 247 -13.25 11.05 14.58
C VAL A 247 -13.25 11.29 13.07
N PRO A 248 -13.38 10.24 12.22
CA PRO A 248 -13.47 10.43 10.78
C PRO A 248 -14.66 11.33 10.45
N THR A 249 -14.45 12.29 9.56
CA THR A 249 -15.52 13.18 9.14
C THR A 249 -16.57 12.41 8.33
N ILE A 250 -17.82 12.92 8.31
CA ILE A 250 -18.87 12.31 7.49
C ILE A 250 -18.46 12.22 6.02
N TRP A 251 -17.69 13.17 5.55
CA TRP A 251 -17.18 13.21 4.17
C TRP A 251 -16.15 12.12 3.87
N THR A 252 -15.35 11.74 4.85
CA THR A 252 -14.43 10.59 4.77
C THR A 252 -15.22 9.30 4.58
N TRP A 253 -16.34 9.14 5.32
CA TRP A 253 -17.23 7.98 5.16
C TRP A 253 -17.95 7.98 3.81
N VAL A 254 -18.52 9.12 3.41
CA VAL A 254 -19.26 9.23 2.14
C VAL A 254 -18.31 9.04 0.95
N GLY A 255 -17.20 9.75 0.92
CA GLY A 255 -16.22 9.63 -0.18
C GLY A 255 -15.58 8.25 -0.22
N GLY A 256 -15.23 7.68 0.95
CA GLY A 256 -14.72 6.31 1.05
C GLY A 256 -15.73 5.27 0.54
N ALA A 257 -17.00 5.40 0.87
CA ALA A 257 -18.06 4.52 0.37
C ALA A 257 -18.22 4.61 -1.16
N ILE A 258 -18.11 5.82 -1.74
CA ILE A 258 -18.14 6.03 -3.19
C ILE A 258 -16.94 5.34 -3.86
N ILE A 259 -15.72 5.53 -3.34
CA ILE A 259 -14.50 4.91 -3.88
C ILE A 259 -14.62 3.37 -3.82
N VAL A 260 -14.96 2.83 -2.65
CA VAL A 260 -15.13 1.38 -2.46
C VAL A 260 -16.23 0.83 -3.37
N GLY A 261 -17.38 1.51 -3.46
CA GLY A 261 -18.48 1.12 -4.33
C GLY A 261 -18.08 1.06 -5.81
N ALA A 262 -17.33 2.06 -6.29
CA ALA A 262 -16.81 2.10 -7.66
C ALA A 262 -15.87 0.91 -7.93
N VAL A 263 -14.91 0.64 -7.04
CA VAL A 263 -13.95 -0.45 -7.22
C VAL A 263 -14.63 -1.83 -7.13
N VAL A 264 -15.55 -2.02 -6.18
CA VAL A 264 -16.35 -3.26 -6.09
C VAL A 264 -17.19 -3.48 -7.34
N TYR A 265 -17.80 -2.43 -7.89
CA TYR A 265 -18.53 -2.53 -9.15
C TYR A 265 -17.62 -2.97 -10.30
N ILE A 266 -16.42 -2.39 -10.42
CA ILE A 266 -15.42 -2.77 -11.42
C ILE A 266 -15.05 -4.26 -11.27
N ALA A 267 -14.71 -4.68 -10.05
CA ALA A 267 -14.33 -6.06 -9.76
C ALA A 267 -15.44 -7.09 -10.12
N ARG A 268 -16.72 -6.74 -9.86
CA ARG A 268 -17.87 -7.58 -10.24
C ARG A 268 -18.06 -7.66 -11.75
N GLN A 269 -17.77 -6.60 -12.48
CA GLN A 269 -17.86 -6.60 -13.95
C GLN A 269 -16.78 -7.48 -14.60
N GLU A 270 -15.59 -7.52 -14.01
CA GLU A 270 -14.51 -8.40 -14.47
C GLU A 270 -14.88 -9.87 -14.37
N ARG A 271 -15.49 -10.29 -13.24
CA ARG A 271 -15.97 -11.65 -13.04
C ARG A 271 -17.07 -12.09 -14.01
N ARG A 272 -17.88 -11.14 -14.51
CA ARG A 272 -18.96 -11.46 -15.47
C ARG A 272 -18.46 -11.51 -16.92
N ALA A 273 -17.27 -11.04 -17.18
CA ALA A 273 -16.68 -10.96 -18.51
C ALA A 273 -15.61 -12.04 -18.77
N ALA A 274 -15.11 -12.70 -17.70
CA ALA A 274 -14.30 -13.91 -17.72
C ALA A 274 -15.20 -15.16 -17.74
#